data_f522b08576477a6f0fdaeb156db2bbb6
#
_entry.id   f522b08576477a6f0fdaeb156db2bbb6
#
_cell.length_a   1.000
_cell.length_b   1.000
_cell.length_c   1.000
_cell.angle_alpha   90.00
_cell.angle_beta   90.00
_cell.angle_gamma   90.00
#
_symmetry.space_group_name_H-M   'P 1'
#
loop_
_entity.id
_entity.type
_entity.pdbx_description
1 polymer ?
#
loop_
_entity_poly.entity_id
_entity_poly.type
_entity_poly.pdbx_seq_one_letter_code
_entity_poly.pdbx_strand_id
1 'polypeptide(L)'
;MTQIKAAFFDIDGTLLPFHAKALPESTVQALAALRKNGVKTFIATGRPPVHLPYLHALDGIPFDGYVTMNGQYCYLANGELLYTKYIPAASLQTLLPYIEKEQLSVGFVGKDFCRFNLINDLSRDFAKKLELGAGDVAALIQHEDIYQLSAFLPPEKEAEFLRRCPGCLAVRWEDDFCDILPAGGGKPNGLAHTLAHLGLTREQSIAFGDGGNDVTMLEYAGIGVAMGNACDAAKAAADYVTDDITADGLAKALAHFGLI
;
A
#
# COMPACT_ATOMS: atom_id res chain seq x y z
N MET A 1 -29.48 -0.40 2.76
CA MET A 1 -28.00 -0.53 2.70
C MET A 1 -27.39 0.41 3.72
N THR A 2 -26.32 0.01 4.39
CA THR A 2 -25.59 0.88 5.32
C THR A 2 -25.00 2.05 4.53
N GLN A 3 -25.09 3.28 5.04
CA GLN A 3 -24.57 4.46 4.35
C GLN A 3 -23.02 4.43 4.41
N ILE A 4 -22.37 4.49 3.26
CA ILE A 4 -20.91 4.62 3.17
C ILE A 4 -20.47 5.99 3.70
N LYS A 5 -19.45 6.00 4.54
CA LYS A 5 -18.89 7.19 5.22
C LYS A 5 -17.39 7.37 4.98
N ALA A 6 -16.69 6.31 4.61
CA ALA A 6 -15.25 6.32 4.33
C ALA A 6 -14.96 5.53 3.05
N ALA A 7 -14.06 6.06 2.22
CA ALA A 7 -13.58 5.43 1.00
C ALA A 7 -12.04 5.35 1.03
N PHE A 8 -11.51 4.19 0.69
CA PHE A 8 -10.08 3.90 0.67
C PHE A 8 -9.66 3.55 -0.75
N PHE A 9 -8.58 4.16 -1.19
CA PHE A 9 -8.11 4.02 -2.57
C PHE A 9 -6.64 3.61 -2.60
N ASP A 10 -6.32 2.53 -3.31
CA ASP A 10 -4.94 2.33 -3.74
C ASP A 10 -4.55 3.39 -4.78
N ILE A 11 -3.25 3.54 -5.03
CA ILE A 11 -2.72 4.55 -5.95
C ILE A 11 -2.46 3.94 -7.34
N ASP A 12 -1.49 3.02 -7.39
CA ASP A 12 -0.88 2.56 -8.64
C ASP A 12 -1.78 1.53 -9.32
N GLY A 13 -2.39 1.88 -10.45
CA GLY A 13 -3.38 1.05 -11.13
C GLY A 13 -4.82 1.27 -10.67
N THR A 14 -5.04 2.06 -9.62
CA THR A 14 -6.39 2.37 -9.08
C THR A 14 -6.76 3.84 -9.22
N LEU A 15 -5.99 4.76 -8.63
CA LEU A 15 -6.15 6.21 -8.85
C LEU A 15 -5.32 6.71 -10.02
N LEU A 16 -4.08 6.20 -10.15
CA LEU A 16 -3.10 6.63 -11.13
C LEU A 16 -2.79 5.47 -12.09
N PRO A 17 -3.09 5.59 -13.37
CA PRO A 17 -2.69 4.59 -14.37
C PRO A 17 -1.17 4.41 -14.39
N PHE A 18 -0.69 3.18 -14.56
CA PHE A 18 0.74 2.91 -14.68
C PHE A 18 1.38 3.79 -15.77
N HIS A 19 2.51 4.38 -15.45
CA HIS A 19 3.27 5.31 -16.33
C HIS A 19 2.58 6.66 -16.62
N ALA A 20 1.38 6.93 -16.10
CA ALA A 20 0.75 8.23 -16.22
C ALA A 20 1.38 9.24 -15.25
N LYS A 21 1.27 10.54 -15.61
CA LYS A 21 1.76 11.65 -14.78
C LYS A 21 0.64 12.40 -14.05
N ALA A 22 -0.62 12.04 -14.32
CA ALA A 22 -1.80 12.65 -13.72
C ALA A 22 -2.92 11.61 -13.61
N LEU A 23 -3.83 11.83 -12.65
CA LEU A 23 -5.06 11.06 -12.55
C LEU A 23 -5.97 11.34 -13.75
N PRO A 24 -6.83 10.37 -14.14
CA PRO A 24 -7.92 10.66 -15.08
C PRO A 24 -8.81 11.80 -14.55
N GLU A 25 -9.26 12.67 -15.43
CA GLU A 25 -10.10 13.81 -15.04
C GLU A 25 -11.40 13.36 -14.36
N SER A 26 -12.00 12.28 -14.84
CA SER A 26 -13.18 11.65 -14.23
C SER A 26 -12.93 11.21 -12.79
N THR A 27 -11.73 10.68 -12.49
CA THR A 27 -11.32 10.30 -11.13
C THR A 27 -11.24 11.53 -10.22
N VAL A 28 -10.64 12.63 -10.69
CA VAL A 28 -10.54 13.89 -9.91
C VAL A 28 -11.92 14.44 -9.60
N GLN A 29 -12.80 14.50 -10.61
CA GLN A 29 -14.17 14.96 -10.46
C GLN A 29 -14.98 14.06 -9.51
N ALA A 30 -14.82 12.75 -9.61
CA ALA A 30 -15.50 11.78 -8.76
C ALA A 30 -15.06 11.89 -7.28
N LEU A 31 -13.75 12.04 -7.01
CA LEU A 31 -13.23 12.28 -5.65
C LEU A 31 -13.79 13.58 -5.06
N ALA A 32 -13.86 14.66 -5.85
CA ALA A 32 -14.44 15.93 -5.40
C ALA A 32 -15.92 15.80 -5.07
N ALA A 33 -16.71 15.09 -5.91
CA ALA A 33 -18.13 14.83 -5.68
C ALA A 33 -18.37 13.97 -4.43
N LEU A 34 -17.57 12.91 -4.26
CA LEU A 34 -17.61 12.01 -3.11
C LEU A 34 -17.41 12.78 -1.79
N ARG A 35 -16.39 13.65 -1.74
CA ARG A 35 -16.13 14.50 -0.58
C ARG A 35 -17.25 15.51 -0.32
N LYS A 36 -17.81 16.12 -1.37
CA LYS A 36 -18.97 17.02 -1.27
C LYS A 36 -20.18 16.31 -0.65
N ASN A 37 -20.33 15.00 -0.92
CA ASN A 37 -21.38 14.17 -0.35
C ASN A 37 -21.07 13.68 1.08
N GLY A 38 -19.97 14.16 1.68
CA GLY A 38 -19.61 13.92 3.08
C GLY A 38 -18.93 12.58 3.34
N VAL A 39 -18.45 11.89 2.31
CA VAL A 39 -17.65 10.68 2.46
C VAL A 39 -16.17 11.06 2.67
N LYS A 40 -15.58 10.53 3.72
CA LYS A 40 -14.14 10.68 4.01
C LYS A 40 -13.30 9.88 3.04
N THR A 41 -12.20 10.44 2.56
CA THR A 41 -11.34 9.82 1.54
C THR A 41 -9.93 9.55 2.06
N PHE A 42 -9.45 8.34 1.88
CA PHE A 42 -8.13 7.88 2.36
C PHE A 42 -7.34 7.22 1.25
N ILE A 43 -6.04 7.45 1.23
CA ILE A 43 -5.10 6.65 0.45
C ILE A 43 -4.79 5.37 1.22
N ALA A 44 -4.69 4.23 0.52
CA ALA A 44 -4.26 2.93 1.07
C ALA A 44 -3.22 2.29 0.15
N THR A 45 -1.92 2.48 0.44
CA THR A 45 -0.82 2.18 -0.49
C THR A 45 0.32 1.40 0.16
N GLY A 46 1.08 0.66 -0.66
CA GLY A 46 2.37 0.09 -0.25
C GLY A 46 3.50 1.12 -0.15
N ARG A 47 3.31 2.33 -0.71
CA ARG A 47 4.32 3.39 -0.68
C ARG A 47 4.54 3.91 0.75
N PRO A 48 5.80 4.23 1.14
CA PRO A 48 6.08 4.91 2.40
C PRO A 48 5.68 6.40 2.34
N PRO A 49 5.45 7.05 3.51
CA PRO A 49 5.12 8.47 3.57
C PRO A 49 6.11 9.36 2.80
N VAL A 50 7.40 9.06 2.89
CA VAL A 50 8.48 9.83 2.23
C VAL A 50 8.35 9.87 0.70
N HIS A 51 7.67 8.91 0.06
CA HIS A 51 7.47 8.91 -1.39
C HIS A 51 6.21 9.66 -1.85
N LEU A 52 5.25 9.94 -0.96
CA LEU A 52 4.00 10.60 -1.35
C LEU A 52 4.20 12.03 -1.84
N PRO A 53 5.07 12.88 -1.25
CA PRO A 53 5.31 14.24 -1.74
C PRO A 53 5.88 14.32 -3.16
N TYR A 54 6.52 13.25 -3.63
CA TYR A 54 7.06 13.16 -5.00
C TYR A 54 6.03 12.67 -6.02
N LEU A 55 4.83 12.31 -5.56
CA LEU A 55 3.75 11.85 -6.42
C LEU A 55 2.86 13.03 -6.84
N HIS A 56 3.40 13.92 -7.68
CA HIS A 56 2.75 15.16 -8.12
C HIS A 56 1.37 14.96 -8.78
N ALA A 57 1.06 13.73 -9.20
CA ALA A 57 -0.27 13.36 -9.71
C ALA A 57 -1.39 13.56 -8.67
N LEU A 58 -1.06 13.57 -7.37
CA LEU A 58 -2.02 13.79 -6.28
C LEU A 58 -2.05 15.23 -5.77
N ASP A 59 -1.22 16.14 -6.32
CA ASP A 59 -1.15 17.52 -5.87
C ASP A 59 -2.51 18.22 -5.98
N GLY A 60 -2.91 18.88 -4.92
CA GLY A 60 -4.19 19.61 -4.87
C GLY A 60 -5.43 18.74 -4.64
N ILE A 61 -5.30 17.41 -4.57
CA ILE A 61 -6.41 16.51 -4.23
C ILE A 61 -6.40 16.27 -2.72
N PRO A 62 -7.41 16.77 -1.99
CA PRO A 62 -7.44 16.60 -0.54
C PRO A 62 -7.84 15.17 -0.16
N PHE A 63 -7.07 14.54 0.71
CA PHE A 63 -7.42 13.30 1.39
C PHE A 63 -7.52 13.55 2.89
N ASP A 64 -8.36 12.79 3.60
CA ASP A 64 -8.54 12.93 5.06
C ASP A 64 -7.42 12.21 5.83
N GLY A 65 -6.73 11.25 5.20
CA GLY A 65 -5.59 10.56 5.78
C GLY A 65 -5.01 9.48 4.87
N TYR A 66 -4.05 8.76 5.43
CA TYR A 66 -3.16 7.87 4.67
C TYR A 66 -2.91 6.57 5.44
N VAL A 67 -3.11 5.46 4.78
CA VAL A 67 -2.75 4.10 5.18
C VAL A 67 -1.56 3.69 4.30
N THR A 68 -0.33 3.87 4.79
CA THR A 68 0.91 3.69 4.04
C THR A 68 1.66 2.42 4.43
N MET A 69 2.65 2.04 3.63
CA MET A 69 3.46 0.82 3.83
C MET A 69 2.57 -0.41 4.07
N ASN A 70 1.57 -0.60 3.19
CA ASN A 70 0.58 -1.67 3.31
C ASN A 70 -0.12 -1.70 4.69
N GLY A 71 -0.43 -0.54 5.28
CA GLY A 71 -1.11 -0.43 6.55
C GLY A 71 -0.23 -0.45 7.79
N GLN A 72 1.10 -0.37 7.64
CA GLN A 72 2.02 -0.37 8.78
C GLN A 72 2.21 1.01 9.39
N TYR A 73 1.87 2.07 8.67
CA TYR A 73 1.94 3.44 9.16
C TYR A 73 0.72 4.23 8.67
N CYS A 74 -0.17 4.58 9.61
CA CYS A 74 -1.46 5.22 9.31
C CYS A 74 -1.57 6.56 10.03
N TYR A 75 -1.94 7.62 9.31
CA TYR A 75 -2.03 8.96 9.86
C TYR A 75 -3.09 9.81 9.14
N LEU A 76 -3.62 10.81 9.82
CA LEU A 76 -4.53 11.80 9.24
C LEU A 76 -3.78 12.90 8.48
N ALA A 77 -4.48 13.62 7.63
CA ALA A 77 -3.91 14.74 6.85
C ALA A 77 -3.32 15.87 7.73
N ASN A 78 -3.74 16.00 8.98
CA ASN A 78 -3.17 16.95 9.96
C ASN A 78 -1.89 16.44 10.63
N GLY A 79 -1.41 15.23 10.25
CA GLY A 79 -0.22 14.59 10.83
C GLY A 79 -0.49 13.76 12.08
N GLU A 80 -1.74 13.65 12.55
CA GLU A 80 -2.10 12.83 13.70
C GLU A 80 -1.88 11.35 13.37
N LEU A 81 -1.03 10.67 14.18
CA LEU A 81 -0.71 9.27 14.02
C LEU A 81 -1.86 8.41 14.58
N LEU A 82 -2.38 7.52 13.74
CA LEU A 82 -3.46 6.60 14.09
C LEU A 82 -2.94 5.22 14.51
N TYR A 83 -1.95 4.72 13.78
CA TYR A 83 -1.45 3.36 13.99
C TYR A 83 -0.06 3.18 13.40
N THR A 84 0.76 2.40 14.10
CA THR A 84 2.05 1.91 13.57
C THR A 84 2.28 0.45 13.95
N LYS A 85 2.95 -0.26 13.05
CA LYS A 85 3.45 -1.61 13.32
C LYS A 85 4.75 -1.82 12.55
N TYR A 86 5.82 -2.13 13.24
CA TYR A 86 7.14 -2.34 12.66
C TYR A 86 7.60 -3.79 12.79
N ILE A 87 8.57 -4.16 11.97
CA ILE A 87 9.18 -5.49 11.99
C ILE A 87 10.02 -5.61 13.27
N PRO A 88 9.89 -6.70 14.05
CA PRO A 88 10.69 -6.88 15.25
C PRO A 88 12.19 -6.83 14.96
N ALA A 89 12.95 -6.05 15.73
CA ALA A 89 14.41 -5.91 15.54
C ALA A 89 15.15 -7.25 15.58
N ALA A 90 14.70 -8.20 16.42
CA ALA A 90 15.26 -9.55 16.48
C ALA A 90 15.11 -10.30 15.14
N SER A 91 14.00 -10.10 14.43
CA SER A 91 13.77 -10.71 13.11
C SER A 91 14.71 -10.13 12.06
N LEU A 92 14.91 -8.80 12.09
CA LEU A 92 15.88 -8.13 11.21
C LEU A 92 17.31 -8.59 11.48
N GLN A 93 17.70 -8.74 12.75
CA GLN A 93 19.03 -9.26 13.14
C GLN A 93 19.25 -10.70 12.66
N THR A 94 18.21 -11.55 12.71
CA THR A 94 18.29 -12.92 12.21
C THR A 94 18.40 -12.97 10.68
N LEU A 95 17.79 -12.00 9.99
CA LEU A 95 17.75 -11.90 8.53
C LEU A 95 19.10 -11.45 7.94
N LEU A 96 19.79 -10.49 8.56
CA LEU A 96 20.98 -9.84 8.00
C LEU A 96 22.04 -10.82 7.49
N PRO A 97 22.53 -11.83 8.28
CA PRO A 97 23.55 -12.75 7.80
C PRO A 97 23.10 -13.57 6.58
N TYR A 98 21.80 -13.82 6.45
CA TYR A 98 21.25 -14.57 5.32
C TYR A 98 21.25 -13.74 4.04
N ILE A 99 20.77 -12.50 4.08
CA ILE A 99 20.73 -11.64 2.89
C ILE A 99 22.14 -11.26 2.42
N GLU A 100 23.10 -11.11 3.34
CA GLU A 100 24.51 -10.87 3.01
C GLU A 100 25.12 -12.08 2.31
N LYS A 101 24.94 -13.28 2.88
CA LYS A 101 25.46 -14.53 2.31
C LYS A 101 24.89 -14.82 0.92
N GLU A 102 23.58 -14.66 0.75
CA GLU A 102 22.89 -14.96 -0.51
C GLU A 102 22.92 -13.77 -1.51
N GLN A 103 23.58 -12.66 -1.16
CA GLN A 103 23.66 -11.44 -1.97
C GLN A 103 22.28 -10.96 -2.43
N LEU A 104 21.27 -11.05 -1.54
CA LEU A 104 19.92 -10.58 -1.82
C LEU A 104 19.85 -9.07 -1.65
N SER A 105 19.19 -8.42 -2.59
CA SER A 105 18.89 -7.00 -2.52
C SER A 105 17.58 -6.78 -1.74
N VAL A 106 17.67 -6.04 -0.65
CA VAL A 106 16.53 -5.77 0.24
C VAL A 106 16.50 -4.28 0.58
N GLY A 107 15.39 -3.62 0.27
CA GLY A 107 15.10 -2.26 0.70
C GLY A 107 14.50 -2.27 2.11
N PHE A 108 15.09 -1.54 3.03
CA PHE A 108 14.61 -1.32 4.39
C PHE A 108 13.82 -0.01 4.41
N VAL A 109 12.55 -0.07 4.76
CA VAL A 109 11.61 1.04 4.63
C VAL A 109 11.17 1.55 6.01
N GLY A 110 11.56 2.78 6.30
CA GLY A 110 11.11 3.57 7.43
C GLY A 110 10.10 4.64 6.99
N LYS A 111 9.61 5.44 7.93
CA LYS A 111 8.68 6.53 7.60
C LYS A 111 9.31 7.62 6.73
N ASP A 112 10.60 7.92 6.94
CA ASP A 112 11.33 9.02 6.31
C ASP A 112 12.45 8.56 5.36
N PHE A 113 12.59 7.25 5.15
CA PHE A 113 13.65 6.69 4.31
C PHE A 113 13.25 5.37 3.66
N CYS A 114 13.96 5.07 2.56
CA CYS A 114 14.10 3.73 2.00
C CYS A 114 15.58 3.51 1.68
N ARG A 115 16.20 2.47 2.24
CA ARG A 115 17.62 2.19 2.09
C ARG A 115 17.87 0.73 1.76
N PHE A 116 18.62 0.46 0.70
CA PHE A 116 19.04 -0.89 0.36
C PHE A 116 20.29 -1.33 1.12
N ASN A 117 20.39 -2.65 1.44
CA ASN A 117 21.67 -3.24 1.86
C ASN A 117 22.66 -3.28 0.70
N LEU A 118 22.20 -3.70 -0.48
CA LEU A 118 22.90 -3.68 -1.75
C LEU A 118 21.91 -3.50 -2.89
N ILE A 119 22.40 -3.07 -4.04
CA ILE A 119 21.62 -2.97 -5.28
C ILE A 119 22.23 -3.95 -6.27
N ASN A 120 21.43 -4.91 -6.74
CA ASN A 120 21.80 -5.90 -7.75
C ASN A 120 20.97 -5.74 -9.03
N ASP A 121 21.08 -6.67 -9.97
CA ASP A 121 20.40 -6.56 -11.27
C ASP A 121 18.87 -6.54 -11.12
N LEU A 122 18.29 -7.27 -10.16
CA LEU A 122 16.84 -7.29 -9.93
C LEU A 122 16.30 -5.95 -9.39
N SER A 123 17.08 -5.27 -8.55
CA SER A 123 16.62 -4.04 -7.88
C SER A 123 17.09 -2.74 -8.55
N ARG A 124 17.98 -2.83 -9.55
CA ARG A 124 18.65 -1.65 -10.15
C ARG A 124 17.68 -0.64 -10.71
N ASP A 125 16.73 -1.07 -11.52
CA ASP A 125 15.79 -0.17 -12.19
C ASP A 125 14.82 0.45 -11.19
N PHE A 126 14.37 -0.32 -10.20
CA PHE A 126 13.54 0.17 -9.11
C PHE A 126 14.29 1.23 -8.28
N ALA A 127 15.51 0.93 -7.84
CA ALA A 127 16.33 1.86 -7.07
C ALA A 127 16.63 3.14 -7.85
N LYS A 128 16.95 3.03 -9.15
CA LYS A 128 17.20 4.16 -10.04
C LYS A 128 15.95 5.04 -10.22
N LYS A 129 14.78 4.41 -10.45
CA LYS A 129 13.51 5.13 -10.64
C LYS A 129 13.12 5.98 -9.43
N LEU A 130 13.45 5.52 -8.23
CA LEU A 130 13.12 6.18 -6.96
C LEU A 130 14.34 6.89 -6.33
N GLU A 131 15.46 6.98 -7.03
CA GLU A 131 16.71 7.61 -6.57
C GLU A 131 17.21 7.06 -5.22
N LEU A 132 17.03 5.73 -5.01
CA LEU A 132 17.38 5.06 -3.77
C LEU A 132 18.83 4.58 -3.77
N GLY A 133 19.48 4.65 -2.61
CA GLY A 133 20.85 4.21 -2.42
C GLY A 133 20.99 2.97 -1.53
N ALA A 134 22.14 2.32 -1.62
CA ALA A 134 22.56 1.28 -0.67
C ALA A 134 23.40 1.89 0.47
N GLY A 135 23.44 1.19 1.62
CA GLY A 135 24.20 1.63 2.77
C GLY A 135 24.21 0.63 3.90
N ASP A 136 24.78 1.02 5.04
CA ASP A 136 24.87 0.19 6.24
C ASP A 136 23.50 0.02 6.90
N VAL A 137 22.81 -1.06 6.55
CA VAL A 137 21.51 -1.40 7.14
C VAL A 137 21.65 -2.03 8.54
N ALA A 138 22.82 -2.58 8.89
CA ALA A 138 23.06 -3.12 10.22
C ALA A 138 23.10 -2.00 11.27
N ALA A 139 23.70 -0.86 10.96
CA ALA A 139 23.60 0.33 11.79
C ALA A 139 22.18 0.91 11.79
N LEU A 140 21.51 0.93 10.63
CA LEU A 140 20.17 1.49 10.48
C LEU A 140 19.14 0.81 11.42
N ILE A 141 19.10 -0.54 11.45
CA ILE A 141 18.13 -1.29 12.27
C ILE A 141 18.35 -1.17 13.79
N GLN A 142 19.47 -0.59 14.23
CA GLN A 142 19.71 -0.34 15.67
C GLN A 142 19.06 0.96 16.15
N HIS A 143 18.74 1.87 15.25
CA HIS A 143 18.30 3.23 15.58
C HIS A 143 16.95 3.61 14.98
N GLU A 144 16.48 2.85 13.98
CA GLU A 144 15.29 3.21 13.21
C GLU A 144 14.26 2.05 13.21
N ASP A 145 12.99 2.42 13.28
CA ASP A 145 11.89 1.49 13.10
C ASP A 145 11.74 1.13 11.60
N ILE A 146 11.75 -0.16 11.30
CA ILE A 146 11.53 -0.69 9.95
C ILE A 146 10.10 -1.22 9.86
N TYR A 147 9.31 -0.62 9.02
CA TYR A 147 7.88 -0.95 8.87
C TYR A 147 7.63 -1.98 7.78
N GLN A 148 8.49 -2.03 6.77
CA GLN A 148 8.38 -2.90 5.62
C GLN A 148 9.78 -3.18 5.06
N LEU A 149 9.96 -4.38 4.46
CA LEU A 149 11.09 -4.63 3.57
C LEU A 149 10.56 -4.83 2.16
N SER A 150 11.28 -4.32 1.16
CA SER A 150 11.08 -4.67 -0.25
C SER A 150 12.17 -5.67 -0.65
N ALA A 151 11.85 -6.95 -0.66
CA ALA A 151 12.79 -8.03 -0.89
C ALA A 151 12.81 -8.46 -2.37
N PHE A 152 13.91 -8.18 -3.06
CA PHE A 152 14.12 -8.55 -4.47
C PHE A 152 14.63 -9.98 -4.55
N LEU A 153 13.70 -10.89 -4.74
CA LEU A 153 13.95 -12.33 -4.81
C LEU A 153 12.84 -13.06 -5.57
N PRO A 154 13.17 -14.17 -6.24
CA PRO A 154 12.18 -14.98 -6.92
C PRO A 154 11.28 -15.75 -5.93
N PRO A 155 10.08 -16.19 -6.35
CA PRO A 155 9.09 -16.82 -5.47
C PRO A 155 9.59 -18.03 -4.68
N GLU A 156 10.47 -18.84 -5.26
CA GLU A 156 11.01 -20.05 -4.62
C GLU A 156 11.91 -19.75 -3.40
N LYS A 157 12.44 -18.54 -3.28
CA LYS A 157 13.25 -18.10 -2.12
C LYS A 157 12.42 -17.51 -0.99
N GLU A 158 11.16 -17.20 -1.22
CA GLU A 158 10.30 -16.51 -0.26
C GLU A 158 10.13 -17.29 1.06
N ALA A 159 9.87 -18.59 0.96
CA ALA A 159 9.71 -19.44 2.16
C ALA A 159 10.97 -19.48 3.05
N GLU A 160 12.17 -19.52 2.43
CA GLU A 160 13.42 -19.47 3.19
C GLU A 160 13.65 -18.09 3.79
N PHE A 161 13.37 -17.02 3.05
CA PHE A 161 13.46 -15.64 3.53
C PHE A 161 12.59 -15.44 4.79
N LEU A 162 11.34 -15.90 4.75
CA LEU A 162 10.43 -15.80 5.90
C LEU A 162 10.89 -16.63 7.11
N ARG A 163 11.51 -17.78 6.90
CA ARG A 163 12.14 -18.53 8.01
C ARG A 163 13.26 -17.75 8.69
N ARG A 164 13.98 -16.90 7.95
CA ARG A 164 15.03 -16.02 8.46
C ARG A 164 14.50 -14.69 9.02
N CYS A 165 13.24 -14.36 8.74
CA CYS A 165 12.57 -13.17 9.25
C CYS A 165 11.29 -13.58 10.03
N PRO A 166 11.41 -14.26 11.18
CA PRO A 166 10.27 -14.78 11.92
C PRO A 166 9.33 -13.66 12.37
N GLY A 167 8.03 -13.94 12.39
CA GLY A 167 7.00 -12.95 12.74
C GLY A 167 6.69 -11.97 11.60
N CYS A 168 7.09 -12.31 10.37
CA CYS A 168 6.74 -11.56 9.16
C CYS A 168 5.94 -12.42 8.19
N LEU A 169 5.31 -11.76 7.24
CA LEU A 169 4.63 -12.34 6.08
C LEU A 169 5.09 -11.64 4.81
N ALA A 170 4.95 -12.30 3.66
CA ALA A 170 5.21 -11.73 2.36
C ALA A 170 3.91 -11.35 1.66
N VAL A 171 3.93 -10.24 0.95
CA VAL A 171 2.87 -9.80 0.05
C VAL A 171 3.51 -9.56 -1.32
N ARG A 172 3.27 -10.49 -2.25
CA ARG A 172 3.82 -10.42 -3.61
C ARG A 172 2.80 -9.82 -4.55
N TRP A 173 3.23 -8.85 -5.34
CA TRP A 173 2.45 -8.21 -6.40
C TRP A 173 3.25 -7.99 -7.69
N GLU A 174 4.55 -8.34 -7.68
CA GLU A 174 5.48 -8.37 -8.81
C GLU A 174 6.26 -9.67 -8.82
N ASP A 175 6.68 -10.15 -10.00
CA ASP A 175 7.42 -11.39 -10.13
C ASP A 175 8.82 -11.33 -9.47
N ASP A 176 9.46 -10.17 -9.55
CA ASP A 176 10.85 -9.98 -9.11
C ASP A 176 11.01 -9.62 -7.65
N PHE A 177 9.95 -9.15 -6.96
CA PHE A 177 10.04 -8.81 -5.55
C PHE A 177 8.73 -8.97 -4.78
N CYS A 178 8.83 -8.98 -3.46
CA CYS A 178 7.70 -8.93 -2.55
C CYS A 178 7.96 -7.98 -1.39
N ASP A 179 6.89 -7.40 -0.86
CA ASP A 179 6.92 -6.68 0.39
C ASP A 179 6.86 -7.66 1.56
N ILE A 180 7.74 -7.45 2.55
CA ILE A 180 7.75 -8.21 3.80
C ILE A 180 7.21 -7.30 4.90
N LEU A 181 6.15 -7.75 5.54
CA LEU A 181 5.40 -7.01 6.55
C LEU A 181 5.44 -7.76 7.88
N PRO A 182 5.31 -7.09 9.02
CA PRO A 182 5.12 -7.78 10.30
C PRO A 182 3.81 -8.57 10.26
N ALA A 183 3.83 -9.79 10.80
CA ALA A 183 2.66 -10.67 10.87
C ALA A 183 1.47 -9.98 11.55
N GLY A 184 0.28 -10.16 10.99
CA GLY A 184 -0.93 -9.44 11.38
C GLY A 184 -0.91 -7.95 10.96
N GLY A 185 -0.02 -7.57 10.04
CA GLY A 185 -0.08 -6.32 9.28
C GLY A 185 -0.92 -6.47 8.02
N GLY A 186 -0.89 -5.45 7.17
CA GLY A 186 -1.62 -5.40 5.90
C GLY A 186 -2.59 -4.23 5.83
N LYS A 187 -3.00 -3.86 4.61
CA LYS A 187 -3.96 -2.74 4.38
C LYS A 187 -5.23 -2.85 5.22
N PRO A 188 -5.86 -4.04 5.41
CA PRO A 188 -7.08 -4.16 6.23
C PRO A 188 -6.89 -3.71 7.67
N ASN A 189 -5.70 -3.91 8.24
CA ASN A 189 -5.40 -3.47 9.59
C ASN A 189 -5.36 -1.94 9.70
N GLY A 190 -4.75 -1.28 8.71
CA GLY A 190 -4.78 0.18 8.59
C GLY A 190 -6.20 0.73 8.45
N LEU A 191 -7.05 0.09 7.61
CA LEU A 191 -8.46 0.45 7.50
C LEU A 191 -9.18 0.31 8.83
N ALA A 192 -8.98 -0.82 9.54
CA ALA A 192 -9.62 -1.08 10.84
C ALA A 192 -9.31 0.02 11.87
N HIS A 193 -8.05 0.40 11.99
CA HIS A 193 -7.63 1.46 12.92
C HIS A 193 -8.16 2.83 12.51
N THR A 194 -8.17 3.14 11.20
CA THR A 194 -8.74 4.39 10.67
C THR A 194 -10.24 4.47 10.93
N LEU A 195 -10.98 3.41 10.64
CA LEU A 195 -12.43 3.35 10.89
C LEU A 195 -12.75 3.46 12.39
N ALA A 196 -12.01 2.75 13.24
CA ALA A 196 -12.19 2.82 14.69
C ALA A 196 -11.98 4.25 15.24
N HIS A 197 -10.93 4.94 14.76
CA HIS A 197 -10.68 6.35 15.11
C HIS A 197 -11.86 7.26 14.70
N LEU A 198 -12.47 7.00 13.55
CA LEU A 198 -13.62 7.77 13.06
C LEU A 198 -14.95 7.37 13.73
N GLY A 199 -14.97 6.36 14.58
CA GLY A 199 -16.19 5.78 15.15
C GLY A 199 -17.10 5.12 14.11
N LEU A 200 -16.51 4.62 13.02
CA LEU A 200 -17.20 3.95 11.93
C LEU A 200 -17.06 2.44 12.01
N THR A 201 -18.04 1.72 11.47
CA THR A 201 -17.97 0.28 11.29
C THR A 201 -17.41 -0.06 9.91
N ARG A 202 -16.96 -1.29 9.73
CA ARG A 202 -16.47 -1.85 8.46
C ARG A 202 -17.51 -1.67 7.34
N GLU A 203 -18.80 -1.92 7.62
CA GLU A 203 -19.90 -1.85 6.66
C GLU A 203 -20.16 -0.42 6.16
N GLN A 204 -19.56 0.59 6.77
CA GLN A 204 -19.63 1.99 6.36
C GLN A 204 -18.45 2.39 5.46
N SER A 205 -17.65 1.43 5.02
CA SER A 205 -16.49 1.65 4.16
C SER A 205 -16.65 1.05 2.77
N ILE A 206 -16.00 1.69 1.79
CA ILE A 206 -15.76 1.17 0.45
C ILE A 206 -14.26 1.25 0.17
N ALA A 207 -13.69 0.23 -0.49
CA ALA A 207 -12.29 0.22 -0.86
C ALA A 207 -12.11 -0.10 -2.35
N PHE A 208 -11.11 0.52 -2.98
CA PHE A 208 -10.76 0.36 -4.38
C PHE A 208 -9.32 -0.12 -4.49
N GLY A 209 -9.07 -1.14 -5.32
CA GLY A 209 -7.74 -1.71 -5.53
C GLY A 209 -7.63 -2.48 -6.84
N ASP A 210 -6.40 -2.84 -7.22
CA ASP A 210 -6.12 -3.61 -8.43
C ASP A 210 -5.03 -4.68 -8.25
N GLY A 211 -4.16 -4.54 -7.25
CA GLY A 211 -3.01 -5.40 -7.02
C GLY A 211 -3.27 -6.57 -6.07
N GLY A 212 -2.31 -7.49 -6.02
CA GLY A 212 -2.34 -8.61 -5.06
C GLY A 212 -2.28 -8.16 -3.59
N ASN A 213 -1.67 -7.01 -3.31
CA ASN A 213 -1.64 -6.40 -1.97
C ASN A 213 -2.99 -5.76 -1.56
N ASP A 214 -3.95 -5.63 -2.48
CA ASP A 214 -5.29 -5.11 -2.22
C ASP A 214 -6.30 -6.21 -1.86
N VAL A 215 -6.03 -7.46 -2.20
CA VAL A 215 -6.95 -8.59 -2.01
C VAL A 215 -7.58 -8.56 -0.62
N THR A 216 -6.76 -8.55 0.42
CA THR A 216 -7.24 -8.55 1.81
C THR A 216 -7.93 -7.25 2.23
N MET A 217 -7.62 -6.11 1.59
CA MET A 217 -8.32 -4.85 1.79
C MET A 217 -9.72 -4.88 1.20
N LEU A 218 -9.85 -5.42 -0.02
CA LEU A 218 -11.14 -5.59 -0.71
C LEU A 218 -12.06 -6.54 0.07
N GLU A 219 -11.54 -7.67 0.55
CA GLU A 219 -12.29 -8.60 1.41
C GLU A 219 -12.70 -7.98 2.75
N TYR A 220 -11.89 -7.07 3.29
CA TYR A 220 -12.16 -6.46 4.59
C TYR A 220 -13.19 -5.34 4.50
N ALA A 221 -13.18 -4.50 3.50
CA ALA A 221 -14.09 -3.36 3.39
C ALA A 221 -15.57 -3.79 3.42
N GLY A 222 -16.46 -2.85 3.74
CA GLY A 222 -17.91 -3.11 3.63
C GLY A 222 -18.36 -3.34 2.20
N ILE A 223 -17.66 -2.67 1.26
CA ILE A 223 -17.75 -2.91 -0.19
C ILE A 223 -16.33 -2.91 -0.74
N GLY A 224 -15.89 -4.01 -1.30
CA GLY A 224 -14.64 -4.13 -2.04
C GLY A 224 -14.86 -3.97 -3.54
N VAL A 225 -14.16 -3.06 -4.18
CA VAL A 225 -14.24 -2.78 -5.62
C VAL A 225 -12.89 -3.04 -6.28
N ALA A 226 -12.82 -4.01 -7.18
CA ALA A 226 -11.67 -4.22 -8.04
C ALA A 226 -11.79 -3.40 -9.32
N MET A 227 -10.69 -2.76 -9.73
CA MET A 227 -10.61 -2.08 -11.03
C MET A 227 -10.65 -3.09 -12.17
N GLY A 228 -11.12 -2.68 -13.36
CA GLY A 228 -11.17 -3.54 -14.54
C GLY A 228 -9.79 -4.07 -14.99
N ASN A 229 -8.73 -3.29 -14.74
CA ASN A 229 -7.33 -3.66 -14.95
C ASN A 229 -6.72 -4.49 -13.80
N ALA A 230 -7.49 -4.81 -12.74
CA ALA A 230 -7.00 -5.53 -11.58
C ALA A 230 -6.55 -6.96 -11.94
N CYS A 231 -5.63 -7.51 -11.15
CA CYS A 231 -5.25 -8.92 -11.23
C CYS A 231 -6.43 -9.84 -10.86
N ASP A 232 -6.38 -11.10 -11.31
CA ASP A 232 -7.46 -12.05 -11.11
C ASP A 232 -7.79 -12.29 -9.63
N ALA A 233 -6.76 -12.28 -8.77
CA ALA A 233 -6.95 -12.45 -7.33
C ALA A 233 -7.73 -11.28 -6.70
N ALA A 234 -7.45 -10.03 -7.10
CA ALA A 234 -8.17 -8.87 -6.62
C ALA A 234 -9.62 -8.86 -7.15
N LYS A 235 -9.83 -9.22 -8.42
CA LYS A 235 -11.19 -9.38 -8.99
C LYS A 235 -12.01 -10.44 -8.27
N ALA A 236 -11.39 -11.57 -7.91
CA ALA A 236 -12.06 -12.66 -7.21
C ALA A 236 -12.43 -12.31 -5.76
N ALA A 237 -11.68 -11.41 -5.13
CA ALA A 237 -11.88 -10.98 -3.74
C ALA A 237 -12.89 -9.83 -3.60
N ALA A 238 -13.21 -9.13 -4.68
CA ALA A 238 -14.05 -7.94 -4.66
C ALA A 238 -15.55 -8.30 -4.73
N ASP A 239 -16.39 -7.45 -4.11
CA ASP A 239 -17.84 -7.51 -4.25
C ASP A 239 -18.31 -7.01 -5.63
N TYR A 240 -17.51 -6.13 -6.25
CA TYR A 240 -17.83 -5.54 -7.56
C TYR A 240 -16.56 -5.32 -8.37
N VAL A 241 -16.60 -5.66 -9.64
CA VAL A 241 -15.54 -5.35 -10.61
C VAL A 241 -16.05 -4.23 -11.51
N THR A 242 -15.36 -3.11 -11.48
CA THR A 242 -15.69 -1.95 -12.33
C THR A 242 -14.94 -1.99 -13.66
N ASP A 243 -15.09 -0.95 -14.48
CA ASP A 243 -14.34 -0.79 -15.72
C ASP A 243 -12.85 -0.49 -15.44
N ASP A 244 -12.05 -0.57 -16.51
CA ASP A 244 -10.63 -0.20 -16.47
C ASP A 244 -10.43 1.24 -16.00
N ILE A 245 -9.30 1.51 -15.32
CA ILE A 245 -8.94 2.85 -14.84
C ILE A 245 -8.94 3.89 -15.98
N THR A 246 -8.59 3.49 -17.20
CA THR A 246 -8.60 4.36 -18.39
C THR A 246 -9.98 4.51 -19.02
N ALA A 247 -10.96 3.77 -18.55
CA ALA A 247 -12.35 3.78 -18.99
C ALA A 247 -13.29 4.34 -17.92
N ASP A 248 -12.81 5.28 -17.10
CA ASP A 248 -13.57 5.93 -16.02
C ASP A 248 -14.08 4.98 -14.92
N GLY A 249 -13.41 3.85 -14.72
CA GLY A 249 -13.87 2.77 -13.86
C GLY A 249 -14.19 3.23 -12.43
N LEU A 250 -13.34 4.07 -11.82
CA LEU A 250 -13.56 4.57 -10.47
C LEU A 250 -14.85 5.43 -10.37
N ALA A 251 -15.03 6.37 -11.30
CA ALA A 251 -16.22 7.22 -11.33
C ALA A 251 -17.49 6.39 -11.54
N LYS A 252 -17.45 5.41 -12.45
CA LYS A 252 -18.58 4.51 -12.71
C LYS A 252 -18.95 3.67 -11.48
N ALA A 253 -17.97 3.14 -10.75
CA ALA A 253 -18.24 2.41 -9.52
C ALA A 253 -18.87 3.30 -8.44
N LEU A 254 -18.36 4.50 -8.22
CA LEU A 254 -18.93 5.44 -7.26
C LEU A 254 -20.39 5.82 -7.63
N ALA A 255 -20.67 6.01 -8.92
CA ALA A 255 -22.03 6.25 -9.41
C ALA A 255 -22.93 5.00 -9.25
N HIS A 256 -22.40 3.79 -9.51
CA HIS A 256 -23.12 2.53 -9.32
C HIS A 256 -23.63 2.34 -7.89
N PHE A 257 -22.80 2.73 -6.90
CA PHE A 257 -23.19 2.68 -5.48
C PHE A 257 -23.93 3.91 -4.99
N GLY A 258 -24.24 4.88 -5.87
CA GLY A 258 -24.98 6.10 -5.53
C GLY A 258 -24.22 7.04 -4.58
N LEU A 259 -22.88 7.04 -4.67
CA LEU A 259 -22.02 7.86 -3.83
C LEU A 259 -21.69 9.22 -4.46
N ILE A 260 -21.86 9.31 -5.80
CA ILE A 260 -21.73 10.56 -6.57
C ILE A 260 -22.89 10.74 -7.55
#